data_5db2471993fe34834441a038ea1ef56d
#
_entry.id   5db2471993fe34834441a038ea1ef56d
#
_cell.length_a   1.000
_cell.length_b   1.000
_cell.length_c   1.000
_cell.angle_alpha   90.00
_cell.angle_beta   90.00
_cell.angle_gamma   90.00
#
_symmetry.space_group_name_H-M   'P 1'
#
loop_
_entity.id
_entity.type
_entity.pdbx_description
1 polymer ?
#
loop_
_entity_poly.entity_id
_entity_poly.type
_entity_poly.pdbx_seq_one_letter_code
_entity_poly.pdbx_strand_id
1 'polypeptide(L)'
;MCGIVGAVAQRDVAEILVEGLRRLEYRGYDSAGVAIVDGETNLTRIRRLGKVQELADAVDQAKVVGGTGIAHTRWATHGEPSEANAHPHMSGDIAVVHNGIIENHEELRELLQSRGYVFESQTDTEVIAHMVEWELRTSETLLEAVQKTAKQLDGAYGTVALDRKDPSRIVVARSGSPIVIGFGVGENFLASDQLALLNVTRRFMYLEEGDVAEITRREVTVFDAAGERIEREIIESNAEHDAGDKGQYRHFMQKEIYEQPTALINTMEGRITADSVVTEAIGVNAAEILSKVDHVQIVACGTSYNAGMTARYWFEDIAGVSCDVEIASEFRYRKFVTRPNSLLITLSQSGETADTLAALRLAKEKGYMAAMTICNVAGSSLVRESDFAFMTRAGVEIGVASTKAFTTQLSALLMLVTALGKQQNRISKEKEKEIVEALHALPQQINAALSFEKEIEALATDFADKHHTLFLGRGEFYPIAMEASLKLKEISYIHAEAYAAGELKHGPLALIDADMPVVVVAPSNDLLEKLKSNVEEVRARGGLLYVFADADAGFEGDETMKIITMPHVSEITAAIYYTIPMQLLSYYVALIKGTDVDQPRNLAKAVTVE
;
A
#
# COMPACT_ATOMS: atom_id res chain seq x y z
N MET A 1 -8.71 4.59 2.68
CA MET A 1 -9.21 4.30 1.32
C MET A 1 -10.49 3.48 1.41
N CYS A 2 -11.45 3.75 0.52
CA CYS A 2 -12.75 3.09 0.52
C CYS A 2 -12.70 1.61 0.12
N GLY A 3 -13.66 0.82 0.59
CA GLY A 3 -13.88 -0.58 0.20
C GLY A 3 -15.27 -0.76 -0.41
N ILE A 4 -15.35 -1.48 -1.52
CA ILE A 4 -16.60 -1.85 -2.18
C ILE A 4 -16.78 -3.37 -2.11
N VAL A 5 -18.01 -3.81 -1.83
CA VAL A 5 -18.45 -5.20 -1.99
C VAL A 5 -19.84 -5.20 -2.62
N GLY A 6 -20.08 -6.09 -3.57
CA GLY A 6 -21.37 -6.29 -4.19
C GLY A 6 -21.65 -7.78 -4.43
N ALA A 7 -22.92 -8.15 -4.46
CA ALA A 7 -23.34 -9.54 -4.65
C ALA A 7 -24.67 -9.64 -5.37
N VAL A 8 -24.79 -10.64 -6.25
CA VAL A 8 -26.04 -11.07 -6.88
C VAL A 8 -26.16 -12.59 -6.71
N ALA A 9 -27.04 -13.03 -5.82
CA ALA A 9 -27.17 -14.42 -5.40
C ALA A 9 -28.63 -14.84 -5.27
N GLN A 10 -28.85 -16.13 -5.04
CA GLN A 10 -30.17 -16.64 -4.67
C GLN A 10 -30.37 -16.67 -3.15
N ARG A 11 -29.26 -16.79 -2.42
CA ARG A 11 -29.24 -16.74 -0.94
C ARG A 11 -29.16 -15.30 -0.45
N ASP A 12 -29.39 -15.13 0.84
CA ASP A 12 -29.16 -13.85 1.52
C ASP A 12 -27.70 -13.44 1.42
N VAL A 13 -27.46 -12.18 1.06
CA VAL A 13 -26.13 -11.61 0.84
C VAL A 13 -25.68 -10.68 1.98
N ALA A 14 -26.52 -10.39 2.96
CA ALA A 14 -26.22 -9.41 4.02
C ALA A 14 -24.92 -9.75 4.77
N GLU A 15 -24.75 -11.00 5.21
CA GLU A 15 -23.55 -11.46 5.90
C GLU A 15 -22.33 -11.41 4.99
N ILE A 16 -22.47 -11.78 3.69
CA ILE A 16 -21.36 -11.74 2.71
C ILE A 16 -20.85 -10.33 2.54
N LEU A 17 -21.77 -9.36 2.39
CA LEU A 17 -21.44 -7.96 2.20
C LEU A 17 -20.74 -7.37 3.43
N VAL A 18 -21.28 -7.61 4.62
CA VAL A 18 -20.71 -7.12 5.89
C VAL A 18 -19.34 -7.74 6.16
N GLU A 19 -19.21 -9.07 5.99
CA GLU A 19 -17.93 -9.74 6.18
C GLU A 19 -16.87 -9.30 5.15
N GLY A 20 -17.29 -9.11 3.90
CA GLY A 20 -16.43 -8.55 2.87
C GLY A 20 -15.92 -7.15 3.23
N LEU A 21 -16.78 -6.27 3.76
CA LEU A 21 -16.37 -4.96 4.26
C LEU A 21 -15.42 -5.08 5.47
N ARG A 22 -15.67 -6.01 6.40
CA ARG A 22 -14.81 -6.24 7.56
C ARG A 22 -13.38 -6.61 7.12
N ARG A 23 -13.25 -7.38 6.05
CA ARG A 23 -11.97 -7.73 5.44
C ARG A 23 -11.30 -6.57 4.70
N LEU A 24 -12.03 -5.49 4.38
CA LEU A 24 -11.52 -4.28 3.77
C LEU A 24 -11.27 -3.13 4.75
N GLU A 25 -11.62 -3.28 6.03
CA GLU A 25 -11.43 -2.23 7.05
C GLU A 25 -9.97 -1.75 7.17
N TYR A 26 -8.99 -2.64 6.94
CA TYR A 26 -7.58 -2.29 6.96
C TYR A 26 -7.21 -1.17 5.97
N ARG A 27 -8.03 -0.97 4.94
CA ARG A 27 -7.83 0.10 3.95
C ARG A 27 -8.15 1.50 4.49
N GLY A 28 -8.78 1.59 5.66
CA GLY A 28 -9.22 2.83 6.29
C GLY A 28 -10.72 3.09 6.11
N TYR A 29 -11.35 3.70 7.10
CA TYR A 29 -12.78 4.00 7.12
C TYR A 29 -13.09 5.19 8.05
N ASP A 30 -14.17 5.89 7.76
CA ASP A 30 -14.87 6.81 8.67
C ASP A 30 -16.34 6.44 8.87
N SER A 31 -16.87 5.71 7.89
CA SER A 31 -18.26 5.25 7.88
C SER A 31 -18.39 4.01 7.02
N ALA A 32 -19.48 3.27 7.23
CA ALA A 32 -19.84 2.10 6.43
C ALA A 32 -21.32 2.07 6.14
N GLY A 33 -21.72 1.41 5.04
CA GLY A 33 -23.12 1.24 4.74
C GLY A 33 -23.39 0.18 3.69
N VAL A 34 -24.66 -0.20 3.61
CA VAL A 34 -25.18 -1.25 2.75
C VAL A 34 -26.51 -0.86 2.15
N ALA A 35 -26.77 -1.29 0.92
CA ALA A 35 -28.07 -1.28 0.28
C ALA A 35 -28.37 -2.68 -0.25
N ILE A 36 -29.48 -3.27 0.18
CA ILE A 36 -29.89 -4.64 -0.16
C ILE A 36 -31.33 -4.61 -0.65
N VAL A 37 -31.59 -5.35 -1.74
CA VAL A 37 -32.94 -5.53 -2.30
C VAL A 37 -33.42 -6.93 -2.00
N ASP A 38 -34.64 -7.01 -1.42
CA ASP A 38 -35.31 -8.28 -1.12
C ASP A 38 -36.08 -8.86 -2.33
N GLY A 39 -36.71 -10.03 -2.14
CA GLY A 39 -37.51 -10.68 -3.18
C GLY A 39 -38.78 -9.93 -3.58
N GLU A 40 -39.20 -8.92 -2.82
CA GLU A 40 -40.38 -8.08 -3.06
C GLU A 40 -39.99 -6.70 -3.63
N THR A 41 -38.74 -6.54 -4.06
CA THR A 41 -38.15 -5.30 -4.55
C THR A 41 -38.09 -4.14 -3.52
N ASN A 42 -38.16 -4.45 -2.22
CA ASN A 42 -37.91 -3.45 -1.21
C ASN A 42 -36.39 -3.26 -1.04
N LEU A 43 -35.96 -2.02 -1.11
CA LEU A 43 -34.56 -1.67 -0.89
C LEU A 43 -34.39 -1.15 0.53
N THR A 44 -33.54 -1.83 1.29
CA THR A 44 -33.13 -1.41 2.64
C THR A 44 -31.72 -0.82 2.56
N ARG A 45 -31.59 0.46 2.96
CA ARG A 45 -30.30 1.14 3.08
C ARG A 45 -29.99 1.40 4.55
N ILE A 46 -28.82 0.96 5.02
CA ILE A 46 -28.30 1.25 6.37
C ILE A 46 -26.91 1.87 6.24
N ARG A 47 -26.67 2.94 7.00
CA ARG A 47 -25.37 3.64 7.06
C ARG A 47 -25.02 3.91 8.50
N ARG A 48 -23.73 3.81 8.88
CA ARG A 48 -23.21 4.09 10.23
C ARG A 48 -21.85 4.77 10.14
N LEU A 49 -21.62 5.66 11.09
CA LEU A 49 -20.28 6.18 11.36
C LEU A 49 -19.45 5.16 12.11
N GLY A 50 -18.13 5.16 11.89
CA GLY A 50 -17.18 4.31 12.59
C GLY A 50 -16.96 2.96 11.92
N LYS A 51 -16.69 1.93 12.74
CA LYS A 51 -16.28 0.60 12.30
C LYS A 51 -17.42 -0.18 11.62
N VAL A 52 -17.05 -1.15 10.77
CA VAL A 52 -18.00 -2.08 10.14
C VAL A 52 -18.83 -2.83 11.18
N GLN A 53 -18.33 -2.97 12.42
CA GLN A 53 -19.11 -3.59 13.50
C GLN A 53 -20.40 -2.80 13.81
N GLU A 54 -20.37 -1.47 13.78
CA GLU A 54 -21.57 -0.63 13.97
C GLU A 54 -22.61 -0.86 12.87
N LEU A 55 -22.14 -1.06 11.64
CA LEU A 55 -22.99 -1.44 10.51
C LEU A 55 -23.55 -2.86 10.69
N ALA A 56 -22.72 -3.83 11.09
CA ALA A 56 -23.11 -5.22 11.32
C ALA A 56 -24.24 -5.32 12.34
N ASP A 57 -24.06 -4.66 13.50
CA ASP A 57 -25.07 -4.64 14.58
C ASP A 57 -26.40 -4.01 14.10
N ALA A 58 -26.34 -2.98 13.26
CA ALA A 58 -27.53 -2.34 12.71
C ALA A 58 -28.24 -3.22 11.65
N VAL A 59 -27.49 -3.93 10.82
CA VAL A 59 -28.02 -4.89 9.84
C VAL A 59 -28.71 -6.06 10.54
N ASP A 60 -28.08 -6.63 11.55
CA ASP A 60 -28.63 -7.72 12.37
C ASP A 60 -29.90 -7.28 13.12
N GLN A 61 -29.88 -6.09 13.72
CA GLN A 61 -31.04 -5.53 14.41
C GLN A 61 -32.22 -5.29 13.47
N ALA A 62 -31.95 -4.81 12.26
CA ALA A 62 -32.97 -4.56 11.23
C ALA A 62 -33.40 -5.86 10.52
N LYS A 63 -32.70 -6.98 10.74
CA LYS A 63 -32.95 -8.27 10.09
C LYS A 63 -33.03 -8.15 8.57
N VAL A 64 -32.07 -7.42 7.99
CA VAL A 64 -32.01 -7.19 6.54
C VAL A 64 -31.73 -8.50 5.84
N VAL A 65 -32.55 -8.82 4.84
CA VAL A 65 -32.40 -9.99 3.99
C VAL A 65 -32.59 -9.60 2.52
N GLY A 66 -31.90 -10.27 1.62
CA GLY A 66 -32.06 -10.06 0.18
C GLY A 66 -30.96 -10.74 -0.61
N GLY A 67 -31.21 -11.00 -1.88
CA GLY A 67 -30.29 -11.73 -2.78
C GLY A 67 -29.37 -10.81 -3.60
N THR A 68 -29.59 -9.50 -3.58
CA THR A 68 -28.79 -8.55 -4.33
C THR A 68 -28.50 -7.33 -3.47
N GLY A 69 -27.24 -6.92 -3.41
CA GLY A 69 -26.85 -5.78 -2.61
C GLY A 69 -25.46 -5.26 -2.93
N ILE A 70 -25.21 -4.03 -2.47
CA ILE A 70 -23.95 -3.32 -2.54
C ILE A 70 -23.59 -2.74 -1.17
N ALA A 71 -22.33 -2.72 -0.84
CA ALA A 71 -21.83 -2.26 0.45
C ALA A 71 -20.53 -1.49 0.29
N HIS A 72 -20.25 -0.59 1.24
CA HIS A 72 -19.13 0.32 1.17
C HIS A 72 -18.57 0.68 2.54
N THR A 73 -17.23 0.77 2.64
CA THR A 73 -16.54 1.51 3.71
C THR A 73 -15.98 2.79 3.11
N ARG A 74 -16.36 3.94 3.68
CA ARG A 74 -15.96 5.24 3.18
C ARG A 74 -14.72 5.74 3.93
N TRP A 75 -13.82 6.32 3.15
CA TRP A 75 -12.76 7.22 3.62
C TRP A 75 -13.03 8.60 3.01
N ALA A 76 -13.30 9.60 3.85
CA ALA A 76 -13.72 10.91 3.37
C ALA A 76 -12.65 11.59 2.50
N THR A 77 -13.02 11.88 1.26
CA THR A 77 -12.31 12.78 0.35
C THR A 77 -13.08 14.10 0.20
N HIS A 78 -14.41 14.02 0.10
CA HIS A 78 -15.34 15.14 0.00
C HIS A 78 -16.41 15.05 1.08
N GLY A 79 -16.64 16.14 1.82
CA GLY A 79 -17.61 16.21 2.90
C GLY A 79 -17.14 15.56 4.20
N GLU A 80 -17.61 16.09 5.32
CA GLU A 80 -17.26 15.62 6.67
C GLU A 80 -17.75 14.17 6.91
N PRO A 81 -17.12 13.42 7.83
CA PRO A 81 -17.65 12.14 8.29
C PRO A 81 -19.04 12.32 8.93
N SER A 82 -20.08 11.87 8.22
CA SER A 82 -21.47 11.89 8.67
C SER A 82 -22.27 10.75 8.02
N GLU A 83 -23.38 10.34 8.63
CA GLU A 83 -24.26 9.34 8.00
C GLU A 83 -24.85 9.84 6.68
N ALA A 84 -25.06 11.15 6.51
CA ALA A 84 -25.53 11.73 5.26
C ALA A 84 -24.52 11.54 4.13
N ASN A 85 -23.23 11.65 4.44
CA ASN A 85 -22.13 11.50 3.49
C ASN A 85 -21.64 10.04 3.33
N ALA A 86 -22.13 9.11 4.17
CA ALA A 86 -21.81 7.69 4.04
C ALA A 86 -22.51 7.06 2.82
N HIS A 87 -21.84 6.14 2.13
CA HIS A 87 -22.41 5.37 1.04
C HIS A 87 -23.25 4.19 1.57
N PRO A 88 -24.18 3.64 0.78
CA PRO A 88 -24.61 4.00 -0.58
C PRO A 88 -25.44 5.31 -0.65
N HIS A 89 -25.24 6.08 -1.74
CA HIS A 89 -26.14 7.19 -2.10
C HIS A 89 -27.30 6.71 -2.93
N MET A 90 -28.42 7.45 -2.86
CA MET A 90 -29.65 7.07 -3.53
C MET A 90 -30.15 8.20 -4.44
N SER A 91 -30.67 7.84 -5.60
CA SER A 91 -31.48 8.69 -6.45
C SER A 91 -32.69 7.92 -6.97
N GLY A 92 -33.87 8.23 -6.48
CA GLY A 92 -35.08 7.45 -6.81
C GLY A 92 -34.92 5.98 -6.43
N ASP A 93 -34.93 5.10 -7.42
CA ASP A 93 -34.80 3.66 -7.26
C ASP A 93 -33.36 3.14 -7.40
N ILE A 94 -32.41 4.04 -7.67
CA ILE A 94 -30.99 3.72 -7.90
C ILE A 94 -30.19 3.91 -6.62
N ALA A 95 -29.39 2.90 -6.27
CA ALA A 95 -28.36 2.98 -5.20
C ALA A 95 -26.97 2.89 -5.82
N VAL A 96 -26.05 3.74 -5.36
CA VAL A 96 -24.67 3.80 -5.88
C VAL A 96 -23.67 3.80 -4.76
N VAL A 97 -22.57 3.06 -4.94
CA VAL A 97 -21.33 3.16 -4.17
C VAL A 97 -20.17 3.50 -5.10
N HIS A 98 -19.16 4.19 -4.58
CA HIS A 98 -18.08 4.72 -5.38
C HIS A 98 -16.78 4.79 -4.56
N ASN A 99 -15.69 4.34 -5.17
CA ASN A 99 -14.32 4.59 -4.76
C ASN A 99 -13.67 5.51 -5.78
N GLY A 100 -13.07 6.58 -5.35
CA GLY A 100 -12.39 7.51 -6.24
C GLY A 100 -12.74 8.97 -5.97
N ILE A 101 -12.48 9.82 -6.96
CA ILE A 101 -12.81 11.24 -6.97
C ILE A 101 -13.32 11.60 -8.36
N ILE A 102 -14.47 12.26 -8.42
CA ILE A 102 -15.04 12.83 -9.66
C ILE A 102 -14.63 14.30 -9.72
N GLU A 103 -13.69 14.62 -10.58
CA GLU A 103 -13.08 15.95 -10.67
C GLU A 103 -14.06 17.02 -11.16
N ASN A 104 -14.95 16.66 -12.09
CA ASN A 104 -15.99 17.56 -12.62
C ASN A 104 -17.32 17.52 -11.84
N HIS A 105 -17.30 17.04 -10.58
CA HIS A 105 -18.51 16.85 -9.78
C HIS A 105 -19.30 18.15 -9.53
N GLU A 106 -18.64 19.30 -9.39
CA GLU A 106 -19.34 20.59 -9.17
C GLU A 106 -20.14 21.00 -10.40
N GLU A 107 -19.56 20.90 -11.60
CA GLU A 107 -20.25 21.20 -12.86
C GLU A 107 -21.46 20.28 -13.06
N LEU A 108 -21.30 18.99 -12.82
CA LEU A 108 -22.39 18.01 -12.92
C LEU A 108 -23.46 18.25 -11.84
N ARG A 109 -23.08 18.69 -10.63
CA ARG A 109 -24.01 19.06 -9.55
C ARG A 109 -24.88 20.26 -9.97
N GLU A 110 -24.29 21.32 -10.51
CA GLU A 110 -25.02 22.48 -10.99
C GLU A 110 -25.99 22.10 -12.12
N LEU A 111 -25.55 21.27 -13.06
CA LEU A 111 -26.40 20.76 -14.13
C LEU A 111 -27.60 20.00 -13.58
N LEU A 112 -27.42 19.09 -12.63
CA LEU A 112 -28.47 18.26 -12.04
C LEU A 112 -29.42 19.12 -11.19
N GLN A 113 -28.92 20.10 -10.44
CA GLN A 113 -29.74 21.05 -9.69
C GLN A 113 -30.63 21.87 -10.63
N SER A 114 -30.12 22.29 -11.79
CA SER A 114 -30.93 22.98 -12.82
C SER A 114 -32.05 22.11 -13.38
N ARG A 115 -31.92 20.78 -13.27
CA ARG A 115 -32.92 19.78 -13.66
C ARG A 115 -33.87 19.37 -12.54
N GLY A 116 -33.72 20.01 -11.34
CA GLY A 116 -34.58 19.81 -10.19
C GLY A 116 -34.16 18.73 -9.21
N TYR A 117 -32.92 18.21 -9.32
CA TYR A 117 -32.37 17.28 -8.34
C TYR A 117 -31.98 18.01 -7.04
N VAL A 118 -32.27 17.40 -5.92
CA VAL A 118 -31.93 17.92 -4.59
C VAL A 118 -30.83 17.04 -4.01
N PHE A 119 -29.73 17.65 -3.61
CA PHE A 119 -28.59 16.98 -3.01
C PHE A 119 -28.70 16.98 -1.49
N GLU A 120 -28.56 15.80 -0.87
CA GLU A 120 -28.62 15.58 0.57
C GLU A 120 -27.22 15.50 1.20
N SER A 121 -26.20 15.23 0.37
CA SER A 121 -24.81 15.06 0.82
C SER A 121 -23.86 16.09 0.21
N GLN A 122 -22.67 16.13 0.80
CA GLN A 122 -21.55 16.94 0.31
C GLN A 122 -20.61 16.14 -0.61
N THR A 123 -20.94 14.88 -0.91
CA THR A 123 -20.07 13.98 -1.67
C THR A 123 -20.18 14.17 -3.17
N ASP A 124 -19.11 13.86 -3.88
CA ASP A 124 -19.08 13.73 -5.33
C ASP A 124 -19.89 12.50 -5.81
N THR A 125 -20.01 11.46 -4.99
CA THR A 125 -20.73 10.22 -5.31
C THR A 125 -22.22 10.42 -5.54
N GLU A 126 -22.86 11.36 -4.83
CA GLU A 126 -24.30 11.63 -5.05
C GLU A 126 -24.58 12.14 -6.46
N VAL A 127 -23.60 12.82 -7.07
CA VAL A 127 -23.67 13.21 -8.48
C VAL A 127 -23.83 11.98 -9.39
N ILE A 128 -23.05 10.91 -9.13
CA ILE A 128 -23.15 9.67 -9.92
C ILE A 128 -24.54 9.05 -9.79
N ALA A 129 -25.10 8.99 -8.58
CA ALA A 129 -26.43 8.42 -8.36
C ALA A 129 -27.50 9.18 -9.15
N HIS A 130 -27.45 10.51 -9.11
CA HIS A 130 -28.38 11.36 -9.86
C HIS A 130 -28.18 11.27 -11.38
N MET A 131 -26.92 11.19 -11.84
CA MET A 131 -26.62 11.02 -13.26
C MET A 131 -27.14 9.68 -13.81
N VAL A 132 -26.92 8.58 -13.09
CA VAL A 132 -27.43 7.25 -13.50
C VAL A 132 -28.95 7.26 -13.55
N GLU A 133 -29.65 7.84 -12.56
CA GLU A 133 -31.11 7.96 -12.56
C GLU A 133 -31.60 8.83 -13.73
N TRP A 134 -30.92 9.95 -14.03
CA TRP A 134 -31.23 10.82 -15.14
C TRP A 134 -31.08 10.09 -16.48
N GLU A 135 -29.94 9.43 -16.69
CA GLU A 135 -29.70 8.69 -17.94
C GLU A 135 -30.65 7.50 -18.10
N LEU A 136 -31.07 6.86 -17.02
CA LEU A 136 -32.00 5.74 -17.06
C LEU A 136 -33.39 6.13 -17.63
N ARG A 137 -33.78 7.41 -17.54
CA ARG A 137 -35.05 7.89 -18.15
C ARG A 137 -35.09 7.76 -19.67
N THR A 138 -33.93 7.75 -20.33
CA THR A 138 -33.75 7.68 -21.77
C THR A 138 -33.02 6.42 -22.23
N SER A 139 -32.72 5.52 -21.32
CA SER A 139 -32.04 4.25 -21.56
C SER A 139 -33.00 3.08 -21.37
N GLU A 140 -32.77 2.00 -22.09
CA GLU A 140 -33.57 0.78 -21.97
C GLU A 140 -33.14 -0.07 -20.77
N THR A 141 -31.87 0.03 -20.36
CA THR A 141 -31.27 -0.80 -19.29
C THR A 141 -30.40 0.04 -18.36
N LEU A 142 -30.19 -0.48 -17.12
CA LEU A 142 -29.24 0.10 -16.18
C LEU A 142 -27.81 0.13 -16.76
N LEU A 143 -27.41 -0.90 -17.52
CA LEU A 143 -26.13 -0.94 -18.22
C LEU A 143 -25.92 0.27 -19.12
N GLU A 144 -26.91 0.56 -20.00
CA GLU A 144 -26.84 1.70 -20.92
C GLU A 144 -26.75 3.04 -20.14
N ALA A 145 -27.52 3.17 -19.06
CA ALA A 145 -27.49 4.37 -18.22
C ALA A 145 -26.12 4.58 -17.56
N VAL A 146 -25.50 3.52 -17.03
CA VAL A 146 -24.16 3.58 -16.44
C VAL A 146 -23.11 3.88 -17.49
N GLN A 147 -23.19 3.27 -18.69
CA GLN A 147 -22.25 3.57 -19.78
C GLN A 147 -22.34 5.04 -20.25
N LYS A 148 -23.56 5.62 -20.33
CA LYS A 148 -23.74 7.03 -20.64
C LYS A 148 -23.23 7.94 -19.55
N THR A 149 -23.44 7.57 -18.29
CA THR A 149 -22.91 8.29 -17.14
C THR A 149 -21.38 8.27 -17.14
N ALA A 150 -20.76 7.10 -17.29
CA ALA A 150 -19.30 6.95 -17.28
C ALA A 150 -18.59 7.83 -18.33
N LYS A 151 -19.21 8.09 -19.47
CA LYS A 151 -18.68 8.99 -20.52
C LYS A 151 -18.72 10.48 -20.14
N GLN A 152 -19.42 10.85 -19.08
CA GLN A 152 -19.57 12.23 -18.60
C GLN A 152 -18.79 12.50 -17.32
N LEU A 153 -18.23 11.45 -16.71
CA LEU A 153 -17.42 11.57 -15.50
C LEU A 153 -15.95 11.80 -15.85
N ASP A 154 -15.36 12.83 -15.29
CA ASP A 154 -13.92 13.04 -15.30
C ASP A 154 -13.33 12.66 -13.94
N GLY A 155 -12.19 11.94 -13.93
CA GLY A 155 -11.51 11.53 -12.71
C GLY A 155 -11.35 10.01 -12.56
N ALA A 156 -10.87 9.59 -11.40
CA ALA A 156 -10.66 8.19 -11.08
C ALA A 156 -11.85 7.63 -10.29
N TYR A 157 -12.43 6.53 -10.76
CA TYR A 157 -13.57 5.90 -10.08
C TYR A 157 -13.64 4.38 -10.27
N GLY A 158 -14.16 3.72 -9.25
CA GLY A 158 -14.79 2.39 -9.32
C GLY A 158 -16.19 2.55 -8.75
N THR A 159 -17.21 2.56 -9.59
CA THR A 159 -18.61 2.81 -9.19
C THR A 159 -19.49 1.61 -9.45
N VAL A 160 -20.42 1.33 -8.53
CA VAL A 160 -21.39 0.23 -8.66
C VAL A 160 -22.79 0.77 -8.47
N ALA A 161 -23.66 0.48 -9.43
CA ALA A 161 -25.06 0.86 -9.44
C ALA A 161 -25.98 -0.36 -9.28
N LEU A 162 -27.04 -0.19 -8.52
CA LEU A 162 -28.11 -1.15 -8.25
C LEU A 162 -29.46 -0.45 -8.49
N ASP A 163 -30.33 -1.05 -9.31
CA ASP A 163 -31.73 -0.62 -9.44
C ASP A 163 -32.65 -1.55 -8.64
N ARG A 164 -33.39 -1.02 -7.66
CA ARG A 164 -34.32 -1.82 -6.89
C ARG A 164 -35.44 -2.45 -7.71
N LYS A 165 -35.78 -1.88 -8.88
CA LYS A 165 -36.81 -2.43 -9.80
C LYS A 165 -36.33 -3.63 -10.58
N ASP A 166 -35.01 -3.76 -10.76
CA ASP A 166 -34.40 -4.95 -11.37
C ASP A 166 -33.26 -5.51 -10.51
N PRO A 167 -33.60 -6.21 -9.40
CA PRO A 167 -32.60 -6.78 -8.50
C PRO A 167 -31.92 -8.02 -9.09
N SER A 168 -32.13 -8.36 -10.35
CA SER A 168 -31.48 -9.49 -11.00
C SER A 168 -30.02 -9.20 -11.36
N ARG A 169 -29.59 -7.92 -11.28
CA ARG A 169 -28.27 -7.45 -11.71
C ARG A 169 -27.73 -6.28 -10.90
N ILE A 170 -26.44 -6.12 -10.97
CA ILE A 170 -25.71 -4.90 -10.63
C ILE A 170 -24.83 -4.51 -11.81
N VAL A 171 -24.55 -3.22 -11.96
CA VAL A 171 -23.66 -2.71 -13.01
C VAL A 171 -22.51 -1.96 -12.38
N VAL A 172 -21.30 -2.22 -12.87
CA VAL A 172 -20.08 -1.61 -12.39
C VAL A 172 -19.35 -0.92 -13.53
N ALA A 173 -18.77 0.26 -13.26
CA ALA A 173 -17.87 0.95 -14.17
C ALA A 173 -16.56 1.27 -13.46
N ARG A 174 -15.44 1.15 -14.19
CA ARG A 174 -14.10 1.38 -13.67
C ARG A 174 -13.32 2.36 -14.53
N SER A 175 -12.69 3.33 -13.86
CA SER A 175 -11.61 4.18 -14.36
C SER A 175 -10.67 4.50 -13.20
N GLY A 176 -9.41 4.08 -13.24
CA GLY A 176 -8.44 4.32 -12.16
C GLY A 176 -8.59 3.39 -10.95
N SER A 177 -9.72 3.42 -10.23
CA SER A 177 -9.91 2.61 -9.01
C SER A 177 -10.14 1.11 -9.31
N PRO A 178 -9.45 0.18 -8.61
CA PRO A 178 -9.52 -1.25 -8.91
C PRO A 178 -10.89 -1.84 -8.56
N ILE A 179 -11.37 -2.76 -9.44
CA ILE A 179 -12.54 -3.62 -9.21
C ILE A 179 -12.22 -5.03 -9.70
N VAL A 180 -12.60 -6.00 -8.89
CA VAL A 180 -12.50 -7.43 -9.18
C VAL A 180 -13.88 -8.08 -9.10
N ILE A 181 -14.19 -8.96 -10.05
CA ILE A 181 -15.42 -9.75 -10.07
C ILE A 181 -15.11 -11.18 -9.63
N GLY A 182 -15.87 -11.70 -8.67
CA GLY A 182 -15.76 -13.05 -8.16
C GLY A 182 -16.85 -13.96 -8.71
N PHE A 183 -16.48 -15.16 -9.20
CA PHE A 183 -17.40 -16.13 -9.78
C PHE A 183 -17.74 -17.24 -8.79
N GLY A 184 -19.01 -17.33 -8.38
CA GLY A 184 -19.54 -18.40 -7.57
C GLY A 184 -20.34 -19.44 -8.37
N VAL A 185 -21.05 -20.31 -7.68
CA VAL A 185 -21.94 -21.31 -8.28
C VAL A 185 -23.39 -20.81 -8.22
N GLY A 186 -23.90 -20.27 -9.31
CA GLY A 186 -25.25 -19.66 -9.37
C GLY A 186 -25.34 -18.32 -8.62
N GLU A 187 -24.21 -17.69 -8.40
CA GLU A 187 -24.05 -16.38 -7.77
C GLU A 187 -22.77 -15.73 -8.27
N ASN A 188 -22.73 -14.40 -8.31
CA ASN A 188 -21.55 -13.64 -8.65
C ASN A 188 -21.38 -12.45 -7.71
N PHE A 189 -20.15 -12.05 -7.54
CA PHE A 189 -19.71 -11.04 -6.59
C PHE A 189 -18.83 -10.00 -7.26
N LEU A 190 -18.69 -8.86 -6.63
CA LEU A 190 -17.64 -7.90 -6.94
C LEU A 190 -17.05 -7.31 -5.67
N ALA A 191 -15.81 -6.86 -5.75
CA ALA A 191 -15.19 -6.07 -4.69
C ALA A 191 -14.09 -5.16 -5.24
N SER A 192 -13.67 -4.20 -4.44
CA SER A 192 -12.47 -3.40 -4.74
C SER A 192 -11.16 -4.14 -4.47
N ASP A 193 -11.21 -5.32 -3.81
CA ASP A 193 -10.07 -6.20 -3.54
C ASP A 193 -10.55 -7.64 -3.37
N GLN A 194 -9.82 -8.60 -3.94
CA GLN A 194 -10.15 -10.03 -3.85
C GLN A 194 -10.23 -10.56 -2.40
N LEU A 195 -9.52 -9.96 -1.44
CA LEU A 195 -9.53 -10.37 -0.04
C LEU A 195 -10.94 -10.35 0.56
N ALA A 196 -11.80 -9.43 0.11
CA ALA A 196 -13.20 -9.35 0.54
C ALA A 196 -14.00 -10.61 0.18
N LEU A 197 -13.61 -11.33 -0.88
CA LEU A 197 -14.40 -12.40 -1.50
C LEU A 197 -13.79 -13.79 -1.32
N LEU A 198 -12.60 -13.93 -0.71
CA LEU A 198 -11.92 -15.23 -0.55
C LEU A 198 -12.74 -16.27 0.22
N ASN A 199 -13.73 -15.85 1.05
CA ASN A 199 -14.65 -16.74 1.76
C ASN A 199 -15.72 -17.35 0.85
N VAL A 200 -15.99 -16.75 -0.31
CA VAL A 200 -17.08 -17.15 -1.19
C VAL A 200 -16.60 -17.67 -2.55
N THR A 201 -15.41 -17.23 -3.00
CA THR A 201 -14.83 -17.71 -4.26
C THR A 201 -13.32 -17.52 -4.32
N ARG A 202 -12.67 -18.31 -5.19
CA ARG A 202 -11.25 -18.13 -5.58
C ARG A 202 -11.09 -17.80 -7.06
N ARG A 203 -12.19 -17.72 -7.82
CA ARG A 203 -12.17 -17.44 -9.25
C ARG A 203 -12.47 -15.97 -9.48
N PHE A 204 -11.51 -15.23 -10.04
CA PHE A 204 -11.58 -13.78 -10.17
C PHE A 204 -11.31 -13.30 -11.59
N MET A 205 -12.01 -12.22 -11.97
CA MET A 205 -11.77 -11.43 -13.17
C MET A 205 -11.48 -10.00 -12.75
N TYR A 206 -10.36 -9.44 -13.19
CA TYR A 206 -10.04 -8.04 -12.94
C TYR A 206 -10.52 -7.19 -14.10
N LEU A 207 -11.29 -6.14 -13.80
CA LEU A 207 -11.66 -5.17 -14.81
C LEU A 207 -10.45 -4.31 -15.17
N GLU A 208 -10.37 -3.91 -16.43
CA GLU A 208 -9.35 -3.01 -16.95
C GLU A 208 -9.87 -1.58 -17.07
N GLU A 209 -9.00 -0.66 -17.48
CA GLU A 209 -9.31 0.76 -17.61
C GLU A 209 -10.44 1.00 -18.60
N GLY A 210 -11.49 1.73 -18.17
CA GLY A 210 -12.66 2.03 -18.98
C GLY A 210 -13.70 0.91 -19.09
N ASP A 211 -13.49 -0.24 -18.43
CA ASP A 211 -14.44 -1.35 -18.46
C ASP A 211 -15.75 -0.99 -17.74
N VAL A 212 -16.85 -1.41 -18.35
CA VAL A 212 -18.18 -1.44 -17.72
C VAL A 212 -18.69 -2.88 -17.76
N ALA A 213 -19.12 -3.41 -16.61
CA ALA A 213 -19.63 -4.79 -16.55
C ALA A 213 -21.03 -4.87 -15.96
N GLU A 214 -21.86 -5.71 -16.56
CA GLU A 214 -23.14 -6.15 -16.01
C GLU A 214 -22.95 -7.51 -15.34
N ILE A 215 -23.38 -7.62 -14.11
CA ILE A 215 -23.22 -8.80 -13.27
C ILE A 215 -24.60 -9.31 -12.88
N THR A 216 -24.93 -10.52 -13.32
CA THR A 216 -26.11 -11.27 -12.91
C THR A 216 -25.70 -12.52 -12.15
N ARG A 217 -26.65 -13.28 -11.59
CA ARG A 217 -26.34 -14.56 -10.93
C ARG A 217 -25.70 -15.60 -11.85
N ARG A 218 -25.92 -15.52 -13.15
CA ARG A 218 -25.54 -16.55 -14.12
C ARG A 218 -24.43 -16.12 -15.06
N GLU A 219 -24.35 -14.84 -15.36
CA GLU A 219 -23.47 -14.29 -16.39
C GLU A 219 -22.86 -12.98 -15.93
N VAL A 220 -21.63 -12.76 -16.35
CA VAL A 220 -20.93 -11.49 -16.30
C VAL A 220 -20.61 -11.08 -17.72
N THR A 221 -21.06 -9.92 -18.13
CA THR A 221 -20.78 -9.37 -19.46
C THR A 221 -19.98 -8.10 -19.31
N VAL A 222 -18.82 -8.02 -19.97
CA VAL A 222 -17.90 -6.87 -19.89
C VAL A 222 -17.88 -6.13 -21.23
N PHE A 223 -17.85 -4.82 -21.15
CA PHE A 223 -17.75 -3.89 -22.28
C PHE A 223 -16.53 -2.99 -22.05
N ASP A 224 -15.77 -2.73 -23.09
CA ASP A 224 -14.63 -1.81 -23.04
C ASP A 224 -15.07 -0.33 -23.09
N ALA A 225 -14.08 0.59 -23.06
CA ALA A 225 -14.33 2.03 -23.14
C ALA A 225 -15.05 2.48 -24.44
N ALA A 226 -14.96 1.70 -25.53
CA ALA A 226 -15.70 1.94 -26.76
C ALA A 226 -17.16 1.45 -26.68
N GLY A 227 -17.49 0.62 -25.70
CA GLY A 227 -18.78 -0.02 -25.52
C GLY A 227 -18.91 -1.34 -26.27
N GLU A 228 -17.81 -1.92 -26.73
CA GLU A 228 -17.80 -3.22 -27.39
C GLU A 228 -17.72 -4.34 -26.34
N ARG A 229 -18.49 -5.41 -26.55
CA ARG A 229 -18.44 -6.58 -25.66
C ARG A 229 -17.09 -7.30 -25.81
N ILE A 230 -16.44 -7.52 -24.68
CA ILE A 230 -15.12 -8.15 -24.63
C ILE A 230 -15.10 -9.29 -23.62
N GLU A 231 -14.07 -10.13 -23.70
CA GLU A 231 -13.77 -11.16 -22.72
C GLU A 231 -12.54 -10.77 -21.91
N ARG A 232 -12.59 -11.00 -20.59
CA ARG A 232 -11.46 -10.84 -19.65
C ARG A 232 -11.10 -12.20 -19.07
N GLU A 233 -9.83 -12.40 -18.78
CA GLU A 233 -9.33 -13.64 -18.21
C GLU A 233 -9.89 -13.87 -16.79
N ILE A 234 -10.30 -15.11 -16.52
CA ILE A 234 -10.67 -15.55 -15.17
C ILE A 234 -9.48 -16.30 -14.59
N ILE A 235 -8.91 -15.80 -13.52
CA ILE A 235 -7.77 -16.39 -12.82
C ILE A 235 -8.22 -17.05 -11.51
N GLU A 236 -7.52 -18.10 -11.10
CA GLU A 236 -7.71 -18.73 -9.79
C GLU A 236 -6.70 -18.17 -8.79
N SER A 237 -7.18 -17.60 -7.68
CA SER A 237 -6.34 -17.02 -6.64
C SER A 237 -5.76 -18.11 -5.76
N ASN A 238 -4.44 -18.07 -5.57
CA ASN A 238 -3.72 -18.91 -4.62
C ASN A 238 -3.61 -18.30 -3.22
N ALA A 239 -4.30 -17.17 -2.94
CA ALA A 239 -4.27 -16.54 -1.64
C ALA A 239 -4.83 -17.49 -0.55
N GLU A 240 -4.13 -17.60 0.56
CA GLU A 240 -4.55 -18.43 1.68
C GLU A 240 -5.73 -17.79 2.42
N HIS A 241 -6.67 -18.63 2.87
CA HIS A 241 -7.88 -18.20 3.59
C HIS A 241 -7.56 -17.49 4.92
N ASP A 242 -6.48 -17.95 5.61
CA ASP A 242 -6.08 -17.46 6.94
C ASP A 242 -5.13 -16.25 6.87
N ALA A 243 -4.89 -15.69 5.68
CA ALA A 243 -4.00 -14.55 5.50
C ALA A 243 -4.43 -13.30 6.30
N GLY A 244 -5.71 -13.21 6.66
CA GLY A 244 -6.29 -12.15 7.49
C GLY A 244 -6.40 -12.45 8.98
N ASP A 245 -5.79 -13.53 9.51
CA ASP A 245 -5.81 -13.86 10.93
C ASP A 245 -4.53 -13.39 11.64
N LYS A 246 -4.66 -12.83 12.85
CA LYS A 246 -3.52 -12.43 13.70
C LYS A 246 -2.78 -13.63 14.31
N GLY A 247 -3.39 -14.79 14.35
CA GLY A 247 -2.84 -15.98 15.00
C GLY A 247 -2.55 -15.70 16.48
N GLN A 248 -1.34 -16.00 16.93
CA GLN A 248 -0.90 -15.80 18.32
C GLN A 248 -0.52 -14.35 18.67
N TYR A 249 -0.49 -13.44 17.69
CA TYR A 249 -0.03 -12.07 17.86
C TYR A 249 -1.17 -11.13 18.27
N ARG A 250 -0.83 -10.12 19.05
CA ARG A 250 -1.79 -9.11 19.50
C ARG A 250 -2.26 -8.20 18.37
N HIS A 251 -1.34 -7.85 17.44
CA HIS A 251 -1.58 -6.94 16.32
C HIS A 251 -1.07 -7.53 15.02
N PHE A 252 -1.63 -7.09 13.88
CA PHE A 252 -1.10 -7.46 12.56
C PHE A 252 0.33 -6.98 12.37
N MET A 253 0.63 -5.74 12.76
CA MET A 253 1.99 -5.21 12.66
C MET A 253 2.99 -6.09 13.41
N GLN A 254 2.66 -6.56 14.63
CA GLN A 254 3.52 -7.48 15.37
C GLN A 254 3.74 -8.78 14.58
N LYS A 255 2.66 -9.40 14.10
CA LYS A 255 2.74 -10.60 13.25
C LYS A 255 3.67 -10.37 12.07
N GLU A 256 3.48 -9.27 11.35
CA GLU A 256 4.22 -8.92 10.14
C GLU A 256 5.71 -8.62 10.41
N ILE A 257 6.06 -8.05 11.58
CA ILE A 257 7.44 -7.91 12.03
C ILE A 257 8.09 -9.30 12.22
N TYR A 258 7.38 -10.24 12.86
CA TYR A 258 7.89 -11.59 13.12
C TYR A 258 7.86 -12.52 11.90
N GLU A 259 7.09 -12.20 10.88
CA GLU A 259 7.05 -12.94 9.62
C GLU A 259 8.21 -12.60 8.67
N GLN A 260 8.98 -11.55 8.93
CA GLN A 260 10.03 -11.08 8.02
C GLN A 260 11.07 -12.14 7.65
N PRO A 261 11.57 -13.01 8.55
CA PRO A 261 12.47 -14.07 8.15
C PRO A 261 11.88 -14.98 7.06
N THR A 262 10.62 -15.39 7.22
CA THR A 262 9.91 -16.23 6.25
C THR A 262 9.60 -15.46 4.96
N ALA A 263 9.17 -14.21 5.06
CA ALA A 263 8.90 -13.35 3.90
C ALA A 263 10.14 -13.15 3.04
N LEU A 264 11.32 -12.99 3.65
CA LEU A 264 12.58 -12.88 2.93
C LEU A 264 12.97 -14.20 2.24
N ILE A 265 12.78 -15.35 2.89
CA ILE A 265 12.99 -16.66 2.26
C ILE A 265 12.11 -16.78 1.01
N ASN A 266 10.82 -16.47 1.12
CA ASN A 266 9.88 -16.52 -0.01
C ASN A 266 10.26 -15.55 -1.13
N THR A 267 10.79 -14.37 -0.77
CA THR A 267 11.25 -13.37 -1.75
C THR A 267 12.46 -13.88 -2.52
N MET A 268 13.37 -14.60 -1.88
CA MET A 268 14.60 -15.12 -2.46
C MET A 268 14.40 -16.46 -3.20
N GLU A 269 13.34 -17.20 -2.85
CA GLU A 269 13.09 -18.55 -3.39
C GLU A 269 13.04 -18.58 -4.92
N GLY A 270 13.90 -19.42 -5.52
CA GLY A 270 14.04 -19.59 -6.97
C GLY A 270 14.76 -18.42 -7.68
N ARG A 271 15.25 -17.41 -6.93
CA ARG A 271 15.95 -16.22 -7.48
C ARG A 271 17.42 -16.15 -7.15
N ILE A 272 17.84 -16.87 -6.12
CA ILE A 272 19.25 -17.06 -5.79
C ILE A 272 19.58 -18.56 -5.74
N THR A 273 20.79 -18.89 -6.14
CA THR A 273 21.41 -20.22 -5.95
C THR A 273 22.30 -20.17 -4.71
N ALA A 274 23.20 -21.12 -4.55
CA ALA A 274 24.17 -21.09 -3.44
C ALA A 274 25.15 -19.89 -3.52
N ASP A 275 25.40 -19.36 -4.72
CA ASP A 275 26.47 -18.38 -4.99
C ASP A 275 26.14 -17.35 -6.09
N SER A 276 24.92 -17.34 -6.61
CA SER A 276 24.57 -16.51 -7.79
C SER A 276 23.11 -16.08 -7.76
N VAL A 277 22.82 -14.91 -8.34
CA VAL A 277 21.47 -14.43 -8.63
C VAL A 277 21.01 -14.95 -9.99
N VAL A 278 19.80 -15.51 -10.05
CA VAL A 278 19.16 -15.98 -11.29
C VAL A 278 18.47 -14.81 -11.97
N THR A 279 19.13 -14.18 -12.92
CA THR A 279 18.63 -12.96 -13.59
C THR A 279 17.29 -13.20 -14.28
N GLU A 280 17.09 -14.36 -14.90
CA GLU A 280 15.87 -14.75 -15.60
C GLU A 280 14.65 -14.86 -14.66
N ALA A 281 14.89 -15.09 -13.36
CA ALA A 281 13.84 -15.14 -12.35
C ALA A 281 13.37 -13.75 -11.86
N ILE A 282 14.05 -12.67 -12.28
CA ILE A 282 13.65 -11.29 -12.00
C ILE A 282 12.46 -10.90 -12.86
N GLY A 283 12.41 -11.33 -14.10
CA GLY A 283 11.31 -11.04 -15.00
C GLY A 283 11.59 -11.46 -16.45
N VAL A 284 10.56 -11.39 -17.27
CA VAL A 284 10.65 -11.72 -18.70
C VAL A 284 11.62 -10.76 -19.39
N ASN A 285 12.57 -11.29 -20.15
CA ASN A 285 13.62 -10.54 -20.87
C ASN A 285 14.53 -9.69 -19.95
N ALA A 286 14.53 -9.92 -18.62
CA ALA A 286 15.31 -9.12 -17.68
C ALA A 286 16.80 -9.07 -18.05
N ALA A 287 17.42 -10.19 -18.42
CA ALA A 287 18.83 -10.25 -18.79
C ALA A 287 19.16 -9.33 -19.99
N GLU A 288 18.33 -9.32 -21.03
CA GLU A 288 18.51 -8.44 -22.19
C GLU A 288 18.34 -6.97 -21.83
N ILE A 289 17.30 -6.64 -21.08
CA ILE A 289 17.02 -5.25 -20.66
C ILE A 289 18.16 -4.74 -19.78
N LEU A 290 18.50 -5.48 -18.71
CA LEU A 290 19.53 -5.06 -17.75
C LEU A 290 20.91 -4.89 -18.39
N SER A 291 21.23 -5.65 -19.44
CA SER A 291 22.51 -5.49 -20.17
C SER A 291 22.67 -4.12 -20.84
N LYS A 292 21.57 -3.39 -21.07
CA LYS A 292 21.52 -2.12 -21.82
C LYS A 292 21.25 -0.89 -20.94
N VAL A 293 21.00 -1.09 -19.64
CA VAL A 293 20.64 0.02 -18.71
C VAL A 293 21.85 0.88 -18.38
N ASP A 294 21.78 2.16 -18.69
CA ASP A 294 22.80 3.16 -18.31
C ASP A 294 22.36 4.00 -17.10
N HIS A 295 21.07 4.04 -16.83
CA HIS A 295 20.48 4.85 -15.75
C HIS A 295 19.22 4.18 -15.19
N VAL A 296 19.03 4.27 -13.89
CA VAL A 296 17.84 3.81 -13.20
C VAL A 296 17.08 5.00 -12.62
N GLN A 297 15.77 5.06 -12.89
CA GLN A 297 14.85 5.99 -12.24
C GLN A 297 13.91 5.19 -11.35
N ILE A 298 13.96 5.40 -10.05
CA ILE A 298 13.02 4.82 -9.10
C ILE A 298 11.94 5.84 -8.78
N VAL A 299 10.67 5.42 -8.81
CA VAL A 299 9.53 6.26 -8.46
C VAL A 299 8.63 5.52 -7.49
N ALA A 300 8.36 6.12 -6.33
CA ALA A 300 7.58 5.51 -5.26
C ALA A 300 7.02 6.55 -4.28
N CYS A 301 6.20 6.10 -3.32
CA CYS A 301 5.67 6.90 -2.21
C CYS A 301 6.04 6.28 -0.86
N GLY A 302 6.17 7.10 0.19
CA GLY A 302 6.29 6.69 1.59
C GLY A 302 7.41 5.67 1.85
N THR A 303 7.08 4.58 2.51
CA THR A 303 8.00 3.47 2.82
C THR A 303 8.73 2.94 1.58
N SER A 304 8.03 2.79 0.46
CA SER A 304 8.64 2.35 -0.80
C SER A 304 9.64 3.36 -1.37
N TYR A 305 9.38 4.67 -1.20
CA TYR A 305 10.35 5.70 -1.55
C TYR A 305 11.63 5.58 -0.71
N ASN A 306 11.51 5.32 0.61
CA ASN A 306 12.66 5.12 1.48
C ASN A 306 13.47 3.87 1.08
N ALA A 307 12.82 2.80 0.62
CA ALA A 307 13.49 1.63 0.05
C ALA A 307 14.29 1.97 -1.21
N GLY A 308 13.69 2.77 -2.12
CA GLY A 308 14.37 3.28 -3.31
C GLY A 308 15.59 4.14 -2.97
N MET A 309 15.47 5.02 -1.97
CA MET A 309 16.56 5.87 -1.50
C MET A 309 17.73 5.06 -0.93
N THR A 310 17.47 3.93 -0.26
CA THR A 310 18.52 3.00 0.17
C THR A 310 19.18 2.33 -1.04
N ALA A 311 18.37 1.82 -1.98
CA ALA A 311 18.88 1.12 -3.16
C ALA A 311 19.70 2.01 -4.09
N ARG A 312 19.47 3.33 -4.10
CA ARG A 312 20.29 4.28 -4.85
C ARG A 312 21.76 4.09 -4.56
N TYR A 313 22.15 3.97 -3.28
CA TYR A 313 23.54 3.72 -2.90
C TYR A 313 24.05 2.41 -3.49
N TRP A 314 23.26 1.35 -3.47
CA TRP A 314 23.65 0.04 -4.01
C TRP A 314 23.78 0.05 -5.53
N PHE A 315 22.89 0.76 -6.27
CA PHE A 315 23.01 0.89 -7.72
C PHE A 315 24.31 1.58 -8.12
N GLU A 316 24.68 2.63 -7.40
CA GLU A 316 25.90 3.41 -7.69
C GLU A 316 27.16 2.68 -7.22
N ASP A 317 27.18 2.10 -6.03
CA ASP A 317 28.35 1.46 -5.43
C ASP A 317 28.60 0.04 -5.98
N ILE A 318 27.56 -0.81 -6.03
CA ILE A 318 27.71 -2.22 -6.42
C ILE A 318 27.63 -2.36 -7.96
N ALA A 319 26.58 -1.81 -8.58
CA ALA A 319 26.37 -1.98 -10.02
C ALA A 319 27.06 -0.90 -10.86
N GLY A 320 27.55 0.20 -10.27
CA GLY A 320 28.18 1.32 -10.99
C GLY A 320 27.23 2.01 -11.98
N VAL A 321 25.92 1.99 -11.72
CA VAL A 321 24.87 2.58 -12.55
C VAL A 321 24.25 3.75 -11.82
N SER A 322 24.15 4.92 -12.49
CA SER A 322 23.52 6.08 -11.87
C SER A 322 22.04 5.83 -11.58
N CYS A 323 21.59 6.28 -10.40
CA CYS A 323 20.23 6.06 -9.93
C CYS A 323 19.64 7.34 -9.35
N ASP A 324 18.49 7.76 -9.88
CA ASP A 324 17.68 8.83 -9.32
C ASP A 324 16.43 8.24 -8.67
N VAL A 325 16.00 8.83 -7.54
CA VAL A 325 14.82 8.38 -6.80
C VAL A 325 13.90 9.58 -6.57
N GLU A 326 12.64 9.44 -6.93
CA GLU A 326 11.68 10.54 -6.82
C GLU A 326 10.36 10.07 -6.18
N ILE A 327 9.72 11.00 -5.47
CA ILE A 327 8.36 10.82 -4.96
C ILE A 327 7.40 10.84 -6.14
N ALA A 328 6.49 9.87 -6.22
CA ALA A 328 5.62 9.70 -7.38
C ALA A 328 4.69 10.89 -7.62
N SER A 329 4.14 11.52 -6.57
CA SER A 329 3.30 12.71 -6.67
C SER A 329 4.02 13.89 -7.31
N GLU A 330 5.33 14.02 -7.08
CA GLU A 330 6.14 15.11 -7.67
C GLU A 330 6.59 14.77 -9.08
N PHE A 331 6.99 13.51 -9.31
CA PHE A 331 7.45 13.02 -10.61
C PHE A 331 6.39 13.22 -11.70
N ARG A 332 5.12 12.91 -11.41
CA ARG A 332 4.04 12.93 -12.39
C ARG A 332 3.70 14.33 -12.93
N TYR A 333 4.03 15.40 -12.20
CA TYR A 333 3.67 16.77 -12.58
C TYR A 333 4.84 17.64 -13.06
N ARG A 334 6.07 17.26 -12.69
CA ARG A 334 7.22 18.05 -13.12
C ARG A 334 7.59 17.80 -14.58
N LYS A 335 8.21 18.78 -15.19
CA LYS A 335 8.88 18.62 -16.50
C LYS A 335 10.27 18.03 -16.28
N PHE A 336 10.60 16.95 -16.96
CA PHE A 336 11.91 16.31 -16.88
C PHE A 336 12.39 15.84 -18.25
N VAL A 337 13.68 15.53 -18.33
CA VAL A 337 14.32 14.97 -19.51
C VAL A 337 14.66 13.52 -19.22
N THR A 338 14.16 12.61 -20.03
CA THR A 338 14.52 11.19 -19.93
C THR A 338 15.93 10.98 -20.47
N ARG A 339 16.80 10.34 -19.68
CA ARG A 339 18.14 9.94 -20.13
C ARG A 339 18.03 8.73 -21.06
N PRO A 340 18.90 8.59 -22.07
CA PRO A 340 18.96 7.39 -22.89
C PRO A 340 19.14 6.12 -22.04
N ASN A 341 18.61 4.99 -22.50
CA ASN A 341 18.75 3.69 -21.86
C ASN A 341 18.35 3.69 -20.37
N SER A 342 17.35 4.51 -20.00
CA SER A 342 16.84 4.54 -18.63
C SER A 342 15.82 3.44 -18.39
N LEU A 343 16.00 2.71 -17.28
CA LEU A 343 15.02 1.80 -16.72
C LEU A 343 14.18 2.54 -15.68
N LEU A 344 12.86 2.56 -15.84
CA LEU A 344 11.96 2.97 -14.76
C LEU A 344 11.71 1.80 -13.82
N ILE A 345 11.80 2.04 -12.52
CA ILE A 345 11.41 1.09 -11.48
C ILE A 345 10.35 1.74 -10.60
N THR A 346 9.17 1.13 -10.53
CA THR A 346 8.16 1.50 -9.55
C THR A 346 8.19 0.54 -8.36
N LEU A 347 8.05 1.08 -7.16
CA LEU A 347 7.97 0.29 -5.93
C LEU A 347 6.61 0.52 -5.27
N SER A 348 5.90 -0.57 -4.96
CA SER A 348 4.62 -0.50 -4.26
C SER A 348 4.31 -1.82 -3.56
N GLN A 349 3.81 -1.76 -2.33
CA GLN A 349 3.30 -2.94 -1.65
C GLN A 349 2.01 -3.44 -2.32
N SER A 350 1.04 -2.55 -2.52
CA SER A 350 -0.28 -2.89 -3.07
C SER A 350 -0.32 -2.99 -4.60
N GLY A 351 0.58 -2.27 -5.29
CA GLY A 351 0.55 -2.11 -6.73
C GLY A 351 -0.63 -1.28 -7.27
N GLU A 352 -1.33 -0.55 -6.38
CA GLU A 352 -2.51 0.26 -6.70
C GLU A 352 -2.37 1.72 -6.22
N THR A 353 -1.16 2.17 -5.88
CA THR A 353 -0.93 3.56 -5.48
C THR A 353 -1.14 4.48 -6.67
N ALA A 354 -2.12 5.40 -6.58
CA ALA A 354 -2.56 6.24 -7.69
C ALA A 354 -1.41 7.04 -8.33
N ASP A 355 -0.64 7.75 -7.50
CA ASP A 355 0.50 8.54 -7.99
C ASP A 355 1.56 7.69 -8.68
N THR A 356 1.86 6.51 -8.13
CA THR A 356 2.87 5.60 -8.71
C THR A 356 2.38 5.04 -10.04
N LEU A 357 1.10 4.73 -10.17
CA LEU A 357 0.50 4.26 -11.41
C LEU A 357 0.49 5.35 -12.49
N ALA A 358 0.11 6.58 -12.11
CA ALA A 358 0.16 7.72 -13.01
C ALA A 358 1.60 8.04 -13.47
N ALA A 359 2.57 7.93 -12.56
CA ALA A 359 3.99 8.10 -12.88
C ALA A 359 4.49 7.03 -13.87
N LEU A 360 4.07 5.75 -13.71
CA LEU A 360 4.37 4.66 -14.65
C LEU A 360 3.84 4.99 -16.07
N ARG A 361 2.59 5.40 -16.16
CA ARG A 361 1.93 5.75 -17.43
C ARG A 361 2.64 6.93 -18.11
N LEU A 362 2.94 8.00 -17.38
CA LEU A 362 3.70 9.14 -17.86
C LEU A 362 5.09 8.73 -18.38
N ALA A 363 5.82 7.88 -17.65
CA ALA A 363 7.14 7.44 -18.05
C ALA A 363 7.14 6.65 -19.36
N LYS A 364 6.13 5.81 -19.60
CA LYS A 364 5.96 5.11 -20.87
C LYS A 364 5.82 6.08 -22.05
N GLU A 365 5.10 7.18 -21.87
CA GLU A 365 4.98 8.25 -22.88
C GLU A 365 6.28 9.03 -23.09
N LYS A 366 7.14 9.11 -22.07
CA LYS A 366 8.40 9.86 -22.07
C LYS A 366 9.61 9.11 -22.62
N GLY A 367 9.43 7.87 -23.08
CA GLY A 367 10.45 7.11 -23.79
C GLY A 367 11.50 6.46 -22.90
N TYR A 368 11.13 6.04 -21.68
CA TYR A 368 11.95 5.11 -20.93
C TYR A 368 12.12 3.80 -21.71
N MET A 369 13.31 3.19 -21.65
CA MET A 369 13.63 1.98 -22.40
C MET A 369 12.77 0.79 -22.00
N ALA A 370 12.47 0.68 -20.71
CA ALA A 370 11.57 -0.28 -20.13
C ALA A 370 11.06 0.23 -18.76
N ALA A 371 9.95 -0.30 -18.31
CA ALA A 371 9.38 -0.06 -17.00
C ALA A 371 9.18 -1.38 -16.26
N MET A 372 9.69 -1.49 -15.04
CA MET A 372 9.43 -2.62 -14.16
C MET A 372 8.76 -2.17 -12.87
N THR A 373 8.09 -3.10 -12.21
CA THR A 373 7.58 -2.89 -10.85
C THR A 373 8.14 -3.93 -9.89
N ILE A 374 8.46 -3.50 -8.66
CA ILE A 374 8.67 -4.40 -7.52
C ILE A 374 7.41 -4.28 -6.65
N CYS A 375 6.62 -5.36 -6.57
CA CYS A 375 5.30 -5.34 -5.98
C CYS A 375 5.02 -6.63 -5.20
N ASN A 376 4.11 -6.56 -4.22
CA ASN A 376 3.71 -7.74 -3.45
C ASN A 376 2.39 -8.37 -3.92
N VAL A 377 1.49 -7.61 -4.53
CA VAL A 377 0.17 -8.08 -4.95
C VAL A 377 0.19 -8.46 -6.43
N ALA A 378 0.13 -9.77 -6.70
CA ALA A 378 0.00 -10.29 -8.06
C ALA A 378 -1.34 -9.85 -8.67
N GLY A 379 -1.34 -9.49 -9.96
CA GLY A 379 -2.53 -9.02 -10.66
C GLY A 379 -2.93 -7.56 -10.38
N SER A 380 -2.13 -6.80 -9.60
CA SER A 380 -2.33 -5.36 -9.41
C SER A 380 -2.08 -4.57 -10.70
N SER A 381 -2.57 -3.33 -10.73
CA SER A 381 -2.46 -2.45 -11.90
C SER A 381 -1.01 -2.19 -12.30
N LEU A 382 -0.11 -1.91 -11.35
CA LEU A 382 1.31 -1.74 -11.63
C LEU A 382 1.94 -2.99 -12.25
N VAL A 383 1.55 -4.19 -11.78
CA VAL A 383 2.05 -5.46 -12.33
C VAL A 383 1.58 -5.68 -13.78
N ARG A 384 0.30 -5.40 -14.05
CA ARG A 384 -0.27 -5.56 -15.39
C ARG A 384 0.25 -4.55 -16.40
N GLU A 385 0.51 -3.32 -15.94
CA GLU A 385 0.92 -2.22 -16.82
C GLU A 385 2.45 -2.10 -16.99
N SER A 386 3.25 -2.78 -16.19
CA SER A 386 4.71 -2.80 -16.35
C SER A 386 5.14 -3.82 -17.42
N ASP A 387 6.31 -3.61 -18.02
CA ASP A 387 6.87 -4.56 -19.01
C ASP A 387 7.28 -5.86 -18.34
N PHE A 388 7.69 -5.81 -17.06
CA PHE A 388 7.94 -6.98 -16.22
C PHE A 388 7.84 -6.61 -14.74
N ALA A 389 7.64 -7.61 -13.89
CA ALA A 389 7.40 -7.43 -12.46
C ALA A 389 8.23 -8.37 -11.60
N PHE A 390 8.84 -7.83 -10.55
CA PHE A 390 9.47 -8.60 -9.48
C PHE A 390 8.48 -8.71 -8.31
N MET A 391 7.90 -9.89 -8.12
CA MET A 391 6.96 -10.14 -7.01
C MET A 391 7.72 -10.43 -5.72
N THR A 392 7.49 -9.66 -4.66
CA THR A 392 8.18 -9.86 -3.36
C THR A 392 7.72 -11.11 -2.62
N ARG A 393 6.50 -11.60 -2.88
CA ARG A 393 5.94 -12.80 -2.22
C ARG A 393 5.98 -12.74 -0.69
N ALA A 394 5.84 -11.54 -0.13
CA ALA A 394 5.89 -11.32 1.32
C ALA A 394 4.63 -11.84 2.06
N GLY A 395 3.65 -12.38 1.32
CA GLY A 395 2.33 -12.68 1.88
C GLY A 395 1.50 -11.42 2.09
N VAL A 396 0.31 -11.57 2.67
CA VAL A 396 -0.59 -10.44 2.95
C VAL A 396 -0.02 -9.57 4.07
N GLU A 397 -0.05 -8.25 3.89
CA GLU A 397 0.32 -7.25 4.88
C GLU A 397 -0.90 -6.35 5.14
N ILE A 398 -1.43 -6.38 6.36
CA ILE A 398 -2.70 -5.74 6.77
C ILE A 398 -2.47 -4.49 7.60
N GLY A 399 -1.47 -4.49 8.50
CA GLY A 399 -1.11 -3.33 9.28
C GLY A 399 -0.88 -2.12 8.38
N VAL A 400 -1.49 -0.96 8.69
CA VAL A 400 -1.38 0.24 7.85
C VAL A 400 0.07 0.65 7.69
N ALA A 401 0.85 0.67 8.77
CA ALA A 401 2.27 0.92 8.74
C ALA A 401 3.02 -0.29 8.15
N SER A 402 3.68 -0.12 7.01
CA SER A 402 4.38 -1.21 6.32
C SER A 402 5.60 -1.70 7.10
N THR A 403 5.83 -3.02 7.14
CA THR A 403 6.93 -3.68 7.83
C THR A 403 7.66 -4.66 6.92
N LYS A 404 7.12 -5.88 6.73
CA LYS A 404 7.73 -6.92 5.89
C LYS A 404 7.79 -6.51 4.40
N ALA A 405 6.87 -5.67 3.93
CA ALA A 405 6.94 -5.15 2.56
C ALA A 405 8.22 -4.33 2.34
N PHE A 406 8.67 -3.54 3.33
CA PHE A 406 9.89 -2.75 3.22
C PHE A 406 11.14 -3.64 3.10
N THR A 407 11.32 -4.58 4.02
CA THR A 407 12.50 -5.45 4.02
C THR A 407 12.55 -6.38 2.81
N THR A 408 11.39 -6.84 2.33
CA THR A 408 11.33 -7.65 1.09
C THR A 408 11.57 -6.80 -0.17
N GLN A 409 11.16 -5.53 -0.20
CA GLN A 409 11.53 -4.60 -1.28
C GLN A 409 13.03 -4.34 -1.29
N LEU A 410 13.67 -4.11 -0.14
CA LEU A 410 15.12 -3.98 -0.04
C LEU A 410 15.85 -5.23 -0.54
N SER A 411 15.41 -6.43 -0.14
CA SER A 411 15.99 -7.69 -0.62
C SER A 411 15.83 -7.86 -2.13
N ALA A 412 14.64 -7.52 -2.68
CA ALA A 412 14.39 -7.55 -4.11
C ALA A 412 15.28 -6.56 -4.89
N LEU A 413 15.44 -5.34 -4.35
CA LEU A 413 16.32 -4.32 -4.92
C LEU A 413 17.79 -4.75 -4.91
N LEU A 414 18.28 -5.35 -3.82
CA LEU A 414 19.64 -5.86 -3.73
C LEU A 414 19.89 -6.98 -4.75
N MET A 415 18.95 -7.91 -4.93
CA MET A 415 19.04 -8.94 -5.98
C MET A 415 19.01 -8.31 -7.37
N LEU A 416 18.20 -7.30 -7.62
CA LEU A 416 18.14 -6.58 -8.90
C LEU A 416 19.46 -5.85 -9.21
N VAL A 417 20.02 -5.14 -8.22
CA VAL A 417 21.32 -4.46 -8.32
C VAL A 417 22.43 -5.47 -8.66
N THR A 418 22.43 -6.61 -7.97
CA THR A 418 23.41 -7.69 -8.21
C THR A 418 23.26 -8.25 -9.62
N ALA A 419 22.04 -8.52 -10.08
CA ALA A 419 21.78 -9.00 -11.44
C ALA A 419 22.20 -7.98 -12.50
N LEU A 420 21.93 -6.68 -12.28
CA LEU A 420 22.36 -5.61 -13.17
C LEU A 420 23.89 -5.52 -13.28
N GLY A 421 24.58 -5.51 -12.16
CA GLY A 421 26.04 -5.50 -12.11
C GLY A 421 26.66 -6.73 -12.79
N LYS A 422 26.07 -7.91 -12.59
CA LYS A 422 26.43 -9.16 -13.26
C LYS A 422 26.26 -9.08 -14.78
N GLN A 423 25.08 -8.66 -15.26
CA GLN A 423 24.78 -8.58 -16.70
C GLN A 423 25.71 -7.62 -17.44
N GLN A 424 26.17 -6.58 -16.77
CA GLN A 424 27.09 -5.61 -17.33
C GLN A 424 28.58 -5.90 -17.04
N ASN A 425 28.89 -7.04 -16.42
CA ASN A 425 30.25 -7.42 -16.00
C ASN A 425 30.93 -6.35 -15.10
N ARG A 426 30.15 -5.68 -14.24
CA ARG A 426 30.65 -4.65 -13.32
C ARG A 426 30.96 -5.19 -11.93
N ILE A 427 30.44 -6.37 -11.60
CA ILE A 427 30.79 -7.11 -10.38
C ILE A 427 31.52 -8.40 -10.73
N SER A 428 32.44 -8.81 -9.85
CA SER A 428 33.11 -10.09 -9.98
C SER A 428 32.21 -11.24 -9.46
N LYS A 429 32.54 -12.48 -9.83
CA LYS A 429 31.84 -13.66 -9.30
C LYS A 429 31.99 -13.79 -7.77
N GLU A 430 33.12 -13.36 -7.24
CA GLU A 430 33.40 -13.35 -5.79
C GLU A 430 32.47 -12.34 -5.08
N LYS A 431 32.26 -11.15 -5.67
CA LYS A 431 31.35 -10.14 -5.11
C LYS A 431 29.89 -10.59 -5.20
N GLU A 432 29.49 -11.22 -6.33
CA GLU A 432 28.15 -11.80 -6.46
C GLU A 432 27.93 -12.87 -5.37
N LYS A 433 28.90 -13.76 -5.17
CA LYS A 433 28.84 -14.81 -4.16
C LYS A 433 28.74 -14.22 -2.74
N GLU A 434 29.55 -13.20 -2.41
CA GLU A 434 29.51 -12.49 -1.13
C GLU A 434 28.11 -11.92 -0.83
N ILE A 435 27.47 -11.29 -1.84
CA ILE A 435 26.12 -10.74 -1.72
C ILE A 435 25.10 -11.85 -1.47
N VAL A 436 25.20 -12.95 -2.23
CA VAL A 436 24.27 -14.08 -2.09
C VAL A 436 24.43 -14.78 -0.73
N GLU A 437 25.66 -14.97 -0.24
CA GLU A 437 25.92 -15.51 1.10
C GLU A 437 25.34 -14.61 2.20
N ALA A 438 25.46 -13.28 2.07
CA ALA A 438 24.87 -12.32 3.00
C ALA A 438 23.32 -12.39 2.98
N LEU A 439 22.70 -12.53 1.79
CA LEU A 439 21.27 -12.74 1.66
C LEU A 439 20.79 -14.05 2.28
N HIS A 440 21.52 -15.14 2.12
CA HIS A 440 21.20 -16.43 2.76
C HIS A 440 21.28 -16.38 4.28
N ALA A 441 22.21 -15.60 4.84
CA ALA A 441 22.37 -15.43 6.28
C ALA A 441 21.28 -14.54 6.91
N LEU A 442 20.69 -13.64 6.13
CA LEU A 442 19.79 -12.58 6.60
C LEU A 442 18.57 -13.08 7.40
N PRO A 443 17.83 -14.14 7.01
CA PRO A 443 16.69 -14.59 7.81
C PRO A 443 17.06 -15.01 9.23
N GLN A 444 18.21 -15.67 9.40
CA GLN A 444 18.70 -16.05 10.72
C GLN A 444 19.16 -14.82 11.54
N GLN A 445 19.81 -13.86 10.89
CA GLN A 445 20.23 -12.61 11.52
C GLN A 445 19.02 -11.80 12.01
N ILE A 446 17.94 -11.73 11.21
CA ILE A 446 16.70 -11.07 11.63
C ILE A 446 16.07 -11.76 12.84
N ASN A 447 16.07 -13.09 12.91
CA ASN A 447 15.62 -13.80 14.12
C ASN A 447 16.47 -13.40 15.35
N ALA A 448 17.78 -13.18 15.19
CA ALA A 448 18.63 -12.68 16.26
C ALA A 448 18.25 -11.23 16.64
N ALA A 449 17.96 -10.35 15.67
CA ALA A 449 17.50 -8.99 15.95
C ALA A 449 16.16 -8.97 16.71
N LEU A 450 15.23 -9.86 16.37
CA LEU A 450 13.94 -10.00 17.08
C LEU A 450 14.10 -10.42 18.54
N SER A 451 15.20 -11.09 18.91
CA SER A 451 15.46 -11.48 20.30
C SER A 451 15.72 -10.30 21.25
N PHE A 452 16.03 -9.10 20.72
CA PHE A 452 16.16 -7.86 21.49
C PHE A 452 14.82 -7.21 21.86
N GLU A 453 13.70 -7.86 21.57
CA GLU A 453 12.35 -7.36 21.82
C GLU A 453 12.19 -6.77 23.23
N LYS A 454 12.59 -7.51 24.27
CA LYS A 454 12.42 -7.07 25.66
C LYS A 454 13.26 -5.85 26.03
N GLU A 455 14.46 -5.76 25.48
CA GLU A 455 15.36 -4.61 25.71
C GLU A 455 14.80 -3.37 25.02
N ILE A 456 14.26 -3.53 23.80
CA ILE A 456 13.64 -2.46 23.04
C ILE A 456 12.31 -2.04 23.69
N GLU A 457 11.50 -2.98 24.20
CA GLU A 457 10.29 -2.70 24.96
C GLU A 457 10.60 -1.85 26.20
N ALA A 458 11.63 -2.22 26.95
CA ALA A 458 12.07 -1.45 28.11
C ALA A 458 12.54 -0.05 27.73
N LEU A 459 13.30 0.08 26.64
CA LEU A 459 13.78 1.36 26.12
C LEU A 459 12.63 2.25 25.64
N ALA A 460 11.59 1.67 25.03
CA ALA A 460 10.43 2.39 24.53
C ALA A 460 9.67 3.16 25.63
N THR A 461 9.81 2.77 26.90
CA THR A 461 9.15 3.47 28.03
C THR A 461 9.62 4.92 28.17
N ASP A 462 10.82 5.26 27.72
CA ASP A 462 11.35 6.62 27.75
C ASP A 462 10.64 7.58 26.80
N PHE A 463 9.87 7.03 25.86
CA PHE A 463 9.10 7.82 24.88
C PHE A 463 7.66 8.09 25.31
N ALA A 464 7.22 7.61 26.47
CA ALA A 464 5.83 7.69 26.93
C ALA A 464 5.28 9.13 26.96
N ASP A 465 6.07 10.07 27.44
CA ASP A 465 5.74 11.50 27.58
C ASP A 465 6.31 12.38 26.45
N LYS A 466 7.06 11.79 25.51
CA LYS A 466 7.70 12.55 24.43
C LYS A 466 6.72 12.89 23.32
N HIS A 467 6.91 14.07 22.73
CA HIS A 467 6.13 14.60 21.60
C HIS A 467 6.97 14.76 20.33
N HIS A 468 8.27 14.80 20.45
CA HIS A 468 9.23 14.98 19.36
C HIS A 468 10.36 13.97 19.49
N THR A 469 10.98 13.60 18.36
CA THR A 469 12.20 12.78 18.32
C THR A 469 12.93 12.96 17.00
N LEU A 470 14.24 12.86 17.03
CA LEU A 470 15.07 12.85 15.82
C LEU A 470 15.65 11.46 15.59
N PHE A 471 15.80 11.12 14.30
CA PHE A 471 16.46 9.90 13.87
C PHE A 471 17.70 10.26 13.03
N LEU A 472 18.81 9.61 13.29
CA LEU A 472 20.07 9.90 12.61
C LEU A 472 20.62 8.66 11.92
N GLY A 473 21.04 8.83 10.68
CA GLY A 473 21.78 7.85 9.89
C GLY A 473 22.81 8.52 9.00
N ARG A 474 23.76 7.75 8.45
CA ARG A 474 24.70 8.24 7.43
C ARG A 474 24.75 7.29 6.25
N GLY A 475 25.05 7.84 5.05
CA GLY A 475 25.06 7.06 3.83
C GLY A 475 23.72 6.37 3.61
N GLU A 476 23.74 5.10 3.27
CA GLU A 476 22.55 4.27 3.07
C GLU A 476 21.66 4.10 4.31
N PHE A 477 22.18 4.42 5.51
CA PHE A 477 21.42 4.37 6.76
C PHE A 477 20.61 5.65 7.03
N TYR A 478 20.82 6.71 6.28
CA TYR A 478 19.91 7.88 6.33
C TYR A 478 18.49 7.53 5.88
N PRO A 479 18.28 6.86 4.73
CA PRO A 479 16.94 6.35 4.37
C PRO A 479 16.35 5.37 5.38
N ILE A 480 17.16 4.58 6.08
CA ILE A 480 16.69 3.69 7.17
C ILE A 480 16.21 4.53 8.37
N ALA A 481 16.93 5.60 8.72
CA ALA A 481 16.46 6.56 9.72
C ALA A 481 15.16 7.27 9.29
N MET A 482 15.01 7.60 8.00
CA MET A 482 13.76 8.14 7.44
C MET A 482 12.61 7.17 7.63
N GLU A 483 12.80 5.89 7.31
CA GLU A 483 11.78 4.86 7.48
C GLU A 483 11.42 4.65 8.96
N ALA A 484 12.42 4.62 9.85
CA ALA A 484 12.22 4.53 11.29
C ALA A 484 11.38 5.70 11.83
N SER A 485 11.71 6.94 11.43
CA SER A 485 10.95 8.13 11.80
C SER A 485 9.52 8.11 11.26
N LEU A 486 9.33 7.59 10.03
CA LEU A 486 8.02 7.41 9.42
C LEU A 486 7.18 6.43 10.22
N LYS A 487 7.72 5.23 10.54
CA LYS A 487 7.01 4.23 11.36
C LYS A 487 6.61 4.79 12.71
N LEU A 488 7.52 5.48 13.41
CA LEU A 488 7.22 6.04 14.72
C LEU A 488 6.08 7.07 14.65
N LYS A 489 6.14 8.02 13.70
CA LYS A 489 5.09 9.06 13.58
C LYS A 489 3.73 8.49 13.19
N GLU A 490 3.70 7.48 12.32
CA GLU A 490 2.46 6.87 11.83
C GLU A 490 1.64 6.27 12.97
N ILE A 491 2.27 5.53 13.87
CA ILE A 491 1.57 4.71 14.86
C ILE A 491 1.58 5.27 16.28
N SER A 492 2.54 6.15 16.64
CA SER A 492 2.63 6.76 17.97
C SER A 492 2.16 8.21 18.03
N TYR A 493 2.03 8.88 16.87
CA TYR A 493 1.74 10.31 16.70
C TYR A 493 2.81 11.24 17.29
N ILE A 494 3.99 10.73 17.61
CA ILE A 494 5.16 11.55 17.94
C ILE A 494 5.64 12.22 16.65
N HIS A 495 5.91 13.52 16.70
CA HIS A 495 6.54 14.23 15.60
C HIS A 495 7.99 13.76 15.46
N ALA A 496 8.23 12.86 14.54
CA ALA A 496 9.53 12.25 14.30
C ALA A 496 10.11 12.70 12.97
N GLU A 497 11.36 13.15 12.97
CA GLU A 497 12.10 13.55 11.77
C GLU A 497 13.42 12.81 11.67
N ALA A 498 13.89 12.60 10.43
CA ALA A 498 15.19 11.98 10.18
C ALA A 498 16.12 12.94 9.47
N TYR A 499 17.38 12.90 9.84
CA TYR A 499 18.43 13.68 9.23
C TYR A 499 19.65 12.83 8.88
N ALA A 500 20.30 13.14 7.78
CA ALA A 500 21.67 12.72 7.59
C ALA A 500 22.50 13.35 8.73
N ALA A 501 23.18 12.55 9.56
CA ALA A 501 23.76 13.04 10.80
C ALA A 501 24.76 14.21 10.60
N GLY A 502 25.39 14.30 9.44
CA GLY A 502 26.24 15.45 9.07
C GLY A 502 25.49 16.77 8.92
N GLU A 503 24.18 16.73 8.63
CA GLU A 503 23.33 17.93 8.46
C GLU A 503 22.88 18.56 9.79
N LEU A 504 23.13 17.90 10.93
CA LEU A 504 22.78 18.44 12.25
C LEU A 504 23.25 19.88 12.45
N LYS A 505 24.47 20.21 11.98
CA LYS A 505 25.08 21.53 12.10
C LYS A 505 24.39 22.63 11.30
N HIS A 506 23.56 22.24 10.33
CA HIS A 506 22.88 23.16 9.42
C HIS A 506 21.44 23.47 9.85
N GLY A 507 21.14 23.37 11.14
CA GLY A 507 19.86 23.75 11.74
C GLY A 507 19.37 22.79 12.84
N PRO A 508 19.26 21.48 12.59
CA PRO A 508 18.61 20.55 13.53
C PRO A 508 19.23 20.52 14.96
N LEU A 509 20.52 20.83 15.11
CA LEU A 509 21.14 20.95 16.45
C LEU A 509 20.48 21.99 17.35
N ALA A 510 19.74 22.96 16.80
CA ALA A 510 18.99 23.94 17.58
C ALA A 510 17.80 23.29 18.33
N LEU A 511 17.36 22.10 17.94
CA LEU A 511 16.25 21.36 18.55
C LEU A 511 16.71 20.43 19.68
N ILE A 512 18.02 20.26 19.87
CA ILE A 512 18.56 19.32 20.84
C ILE A 512 18.49 19.92 22.24
N ASP A 513 17.78 19.23 23.12
CA ASP A 513 17.68 19.48 24.55
C ASP A 513 17.45 18.15 25.31
N ALA A 514 17.24 18.23 26.63
CA ALA A 514 17.03 17.06 27.48
C ALA A 514 15.66 16.36 27.26
N ASP A 515 14.74 16.97 26.53
CA ASP A 515 13.42 16.42 26.23
C ASP A 515 13.31 15.85 24.83
N MET A 516 14.36 16.03 24.01
CA MET A 516 14.43 15.54 22.63
C MET A 516 15.18 14.21 22.55
N PRO A 517 14.52 13.06 22.46
CA PRO A 517 15.16 11.79 22.14
C PRO A 517 15.81 11.82 20.75
N VAL A 518 17.01 11.29 20.65
CA VAL A 518 17.73 11.15 19.37
C VAL A 518 18.08 9.69 19.17
N VAL A 519 17.43 9.05 18.21
CA VAL A 519 17.67 7.65 17.84
C VAL A 519 18.72 7.59 16.74
N VAL A 520 19.75 6.74 16.93
CA VAL A 520 20.88 6.65 16.02
C VAL A 520 21.04 5.22 15.52
N VAL A 521 21.12 5.06 14.20
CA VAL A 521 21.47 3.80 13.54
C VAL A 521 22.97 3.79 13.27
N ALA A 522 23.71 2.93 13.97
CA ALA A 522 25.17 2.95 14.03
C ALA A 522 25.81 1.61 13.63
N PRO A 523 25.79 1.24 12.33
CA PRO A 523 26.48 0.06 11.82
C PRO A 523 28.00 0.22 11.89
N SER A 524 28.74 -0.88 11.81
CA SER A 524 30.18 -0.86 11.61
C SER A 524 30.49 -0.71 10.12
N ASN A 525 30.80 0.52 9.69
CA ASN A 525 31.15 0.86 8.31
C ASN A 525 32.13 2.04 8.26
N ASP A 526 32.58 2.43 7.06
CA ASP A 526 33.53 3.52 6.83
C ASP A 526 33.08 4.90 7.36
N LEU A 527 31.78 5.09 7.61
CA LEU A 527 31.23 6.34 8.13
C LEU A 527 31.06 6.35 9.66
N LEU A 528 31.37 5.24 10.34
CA LEU A 528 31.14 5.08 11.79
C LEU A 528 31.83 6.19 12.62
N GLU A 529 33.10 6.49 12.36
CA GLU A 529 33.83 7.52 13.11
C GLU A 529 33.24 8.94 12.88
N LYS A 530 32.66 9.18 11.70
CA LYS A 530 31.95 10.43 11.40
C LYS A 530 30.61 10.48 12.17
N LEU A 531 29.94 9.35 12.26
CA LEU A 531 28.69 9.24 13.02
C LEU A 531 28.94 9.45 14.51
N LYS A 532 29.99 8.83 15.09
CA LYS A 532 30.41 9.05 16.49
C LYS A 532 30.63 10.52 16.80
N SER A 533 31.31 11.24 15.89
CA SER A 533 31.50 12.69 16.06
C SER A 533 30.16 13.45 16.11
N ASN A 534 29.17 13.06 15.31
CA ASN A 534 27.84 13.67 15.35
C ASN A 534 27.06 13.30 16.63
N VAL A 535 27.22 12.08 17.14
CA VAL A 535 26.66 11.63 18.44
C VAL A 535 27.21 12.49 19.58
N GLU A 536 28.52 12.73 19.62
CA GLU A 536 29.16 13.60 20.62
C GLU A 536 28.64 15.07 20.53
N GLU A 537 28.32 15.57 19.36
CA GLU A 537 27.72 16.91 19.18
C GLU A 537 26.34 17.03 19.83
N VAL A 538 25.52 15.96 19.71
CA VAL A 538 24.21 15.84 20.39
C VAL A 538 24.41 15.77 21.90
N ARG A 539 25.32 14.90 22.36
CA ARG A 539 25.62 14.68 23.78
C ARG A 539 26.10 15.95 24.47
N ALA A 540 26.99 16.71 23.82
CA ALA A 540 27.51 17.97 24.33
C ALA A 540 26.44 19.05 24.55
N ARG A 541 25.24 18.87 24.00
CA ARG A 541 24.06 19.77 24.16
C ARG A 541 23.00 19.22 25.08
N GLY A 542 23.29 18.11 25.76
CA GLY A 542 22.39 17.47 26.72
C GLY A 542 21.26 16.64 26.08
N GLY A 543 21.38 16.29 24.79
CA GLY A 543 20.40 15.42 24.14
C GLY A 543 20.42 14.00 24.66
N LEU A 544 19.26 13.36 24.72
CA LEU A 544 19.11 11.94 25.09
C LEU A 544 19.32 11.05 23.87
N LEU A 545 20.31 10.17 23.93
CA LEU A 545 20.73 9.32 22.83
C LEU A 545 20.26 7.87 23.02
N TYR A 546 19.73 7.29 21.94
CA TYR A 546 19.31 5.89 21.83
C TYR A 546 20.02 5.28 20.64
N VAL A 547 21.14 4.60 20.88
CA VAL A 547 22.05 4.15 19.83
C VAL A 547 21.88 2.65 19.60
N PHE A 548 21.47 2.28 18.39
CA PHE A 548 21.46 0.90 17.94
C PHE A 548 22.76 0.64 17.19
N ALA A 549 23.72 0.07 17.91
CA ALA A 549 25.09 -0.01 17.49
C ALA A 549 25.52 -1.44 17.17
N ASP A 550 26.35 -1.61 16.13
CA ASP A 550 27.07 -2.85 15.89
C ASP A 550 27.99 -3.17 17.10
N ALA A 551 28.13 -4.45 17.41
CA ALA A 551 28.97 -4.90 18.51
C ALA A 551 30.44 -4.42 18.40
N ASP A 552 30.90 -4.25 17.15
CA ASP A 552 32.25 -3.78 16.84
C ASP A 552 32.35 -2.24 16.79
N ALA A 553 31.24 -1.53 16.95
CA ALA A 553 31.23 -0.07 16.86
C ALA A 553 31.89 0.64 18.07
N GLY A 554 32.04 -0.04 19.20
CA GLY A 554 32.77 0.50 20.35
C GLY A 554 32.11 1.72 21.00
N PHE A 555 30.76 1.76 21.08
CA PHE A 555 30.04 2.75 21.87
C PHE A 555 30.02 2.32 23.35
N GLU A 556 30.13 3.30 24.25
CA GLU A 556 29.97 3.10 25.69
C GLU A 556 28.76 3.92 26.18
N GLY A 557 27.80 3.24 26.82
CA GLY A 557 26.56 3.85 27.34
C GLY A 557 26.74 4.53 28.69
N ASP A 558 25.90 5.52 28.98
CA ASP A 558 25.76 6.17 30.29
C ASP A 558 24.30 6.64 30.52
N GLU A 559 24.07 7.53 31.48
CA GLU A 559 22.75 8.07 31.80
C GLU A 559 22.14 8.89 30.66
N THR A 560 22.95 9.45 29.74
CA THR A 560 22.52 10.26 28.59
C THR A 560 22.52 9.50 27.28
N MET A 561 23.14 8.31 27.24
CA MET A 561 23.27 7.50 26.05
C MET A 561 22.97 6.02 26.34
N LYS A 562 21.80 5.56 25.95
CA LYS A 562 21.39 4.15 26.01
C LYS A 562 21.78 3.44 24.72
N ILE A 563 22.35 2.25 24.82
CA ILE A 563 22.86 1.49 23.69
C ILE A 563 22.17 0.13 23.63
N ILE A 564 21.66 -0.22 22.46
CA ILE A 564 21.31 -1.59 22.09
C ILE A 564 22.45 -2.11 21.22
N THR A 565 23.25 -3.01 21.78
CA THR A 565 24.39 -3.62 21.07
C THR A 565 23.89 -4.76 20.19
N MET A 566 23.92 -4.55 18.89
CA MET A 566 23.44 -5.51 17.88
C MET A 566 24.59 -6.41 17.42
N PRO A 567 24.36 -7.72 17.21
CA PRO A 567 25.34 -8.60 16.59
C PRO A 567 25.86 -8.04 15.27
N HIS A 568 27.15 -8.27 15.02
CA HIS A 568 27.77 -7.90 13.74
C HIS A 568 27.10 -8.62 12.56
N VAL A 569 26.83 -7.88 11.49
CA VAL A 569 26.27 -8.40 10.23
C VAL A 569 27.05 -7.85 9.03
N SER A 570 26.95 -8.53 7.89
CA SER A 570 27.54 -8.03 6.64
C SER A 570 27.01 -6.63 6.33
N GLU A 571 27.91 -5.71 5.99
CA GLU A 571 27.57 -4.35 5.55
C GLU A 571 26.57 -4.34 4.40
N ILE A 572 26.63 -5.35 3.52
CA ILE A 572 25.74 -5.53 2.35
C ILE A 572 24.26 -5.61 2.76
N THR A 573 23.95 -6.29 3.85
CA THR A 573 22.56 -6.51 4.33
C THR A 573 22.22 -5.72 5.59
N ALA A 574 23.16 -4.95 6.11
CA ALA A 574 23.00 -4.22 7.37
C ALA A 574 21.80 -3.25 7.32
N ALA A 575 21.54 -2.58 6.19
CA ALA A 575 20.39 -1.70 6.05
C ALA A 575 19.05 -2.44 6.27
N ILE A 576 18.92 -3.68 5.77
CA ILE A 576 17.74 -4.51 6.01
C ILE A 576 17.68 -4.94 7.49
N TYR A 577 18.79 -5.36 8.05
CA TYR A 577 18.91 -5.83 9.42
C TYR A 577 18.53 -4.75 10.45
N TYR A 578 19.08 -3.54 10.33
CA TYR A 578 18.83 -2.45 11.28
C TYR A 578 17.40 -1.88 11.20
N THR A 579 16.64 -2.21 10.16
CA THR A 579 15.21 -1.87 10.08
C THR A 579 14.40 -2.57 11.17
N ILE A 580 14.77 -3.80 11.56
CA ILE A 580 14.00 -4.62 12.50
C ILE A 580 13.89 -3.97 13.89
N PRO A 581 14.99 -3.59 14.57
CA PRO A 581 14.89 -2.93 15.86
C PRO A 581 14.16 -1.58 15.80
N MET A 582 14.18 -0.87 14.67
CA MET A 582 13.43 0.37 14.49
C MET A 582 11.92 0.12 14.42
N GLN A 583 11.50 -0.95 13.75
CA GLN A 583 10.10 -1.36 13.72
C GLN A 583 9.61 -1.80 15.11
N LEU A 584 10.41 -2.57 15.86
CA LEU A 584 10.09 -2.95 17.22
C LEU A 584 9.97 -1.74 18.14
N LEU A 585 10.91 -0.78 18.06
CA LEU A 585 10.86 0.45 18.84
C LEU A 585 9.54 1.21 18.58
N SER A 586 9.20 1.41 17.31
CA SER A 586 7.97 2.11 16.91
C SER A 586 6.72 1.40 17.43
N TYR A 587 6.70 0.07 17.33
CA TYR A 587 5.59 -0.77 17.81
C TYR A 587 5.39 -0.60 19.34
N TYR A 588 6.45 -0.75 20.14
CA TYR A 588 6.36 -0.65 21.59
C TYR A 588 6.05 0.77 22.08
N VAL A 589 6.61 1.78 21.44
CA VAL A 589 6.25 3.18 21.74
C VAL A 589 4.75 3.42 21.49
N ALA A 590 4.20 2.91 20.40
CA ALA A 590 2.77 3.02 20.11
C ALA A 590 1.89 2.31 21.16
N LEU A 591 2.32 1.13 21.63
CA LEU A 591 1.62 0.42 22.70
C LEU A 591 1.59 1.22 24.01
N ILE A 592 2.71 1.83 24.39
CA ILE A 592 2.83 2.64 25.59
C ILE A 592 1.97 3.89 25.49
N LYS A 593 1.90 4.51 24.33
CA LYS A 593 1.05 5.67 24.07
C LYS A 593 -0.44 5.33 23.95
N GLY A 594 -0.78 4.02 23.88
CA GLY A 594 -2.17 3.54 23.81
C GLY A 594 -2.86 3.85 22.48
N THR A 595 -2.09 3.98 21.39
CA THR A 595 -2.61 4.25 20.05
C THR A 595 -2.99 2.96 19.32
N ASP A 596 -3.83 3.06 18.28
CA ASP A 596 -4.15 1.92 17.41
C ASP A 596 -2.97 1.67 16.46
N VAL A 597 -2.29 0.53 16.67
CA VAL A 597 -1.09 0.16 15.91
C VAL A 597 -1.43 -0.29 14.49
N ASP A 598 -2.52 -1.06 14.34
CA ASP A 598 -2.89 -1.64 13.05
C ASP A 598 -3.64 -0.64 12.16
N GLN A 599 -4.43 0.25 12.80
CA GLN A 599 -5.28 1.22 12.10
C GLN A 599 -5.11 2.63 12.71
N PRO A 600 -3.94 3.25 12.55
CA PRO A 600 -3.68 4.58 13.08
C PRO A 600 -4.60 5.61 12.42
N ARG A 601 -4.98 6.64 13.21
CA ARG A 601 -5.87 7.69 12.74
C ARG A 601 -5.34 8.39 11.49
N ASN A 602 -6.24 8.77 10.59
CA ASN A 602 -5.94 9.56 9.39
C ASN A 602 -4.98 8.88 8.39
N LEU A 603 -4.76 7.58 8.50
CA LEU A 603 -3.93 6.81 7.57
C LEU A 603 -4.70 5.63 6.97
N ALA A 604 -4.31 5.26 5.78
CA ALA A 604 -4.82 4.12 5.03
C ALA A 604 -3.67 3.26 4.49
N LYS A 605 -3.87 1.95 4.38
CA LYS A 605 -2.84 1.00 3.92
C LYS A 605 -2.32 1.30 2.52
N ALA A 606 -3.19 1.73 1.63
CA ALA A 606 -2.81 2.12 0.27
C ALA A 606 -3.64 3.32 -0.19
N VAL A 607 -3.03 4.24 -0.94
CA VAL A 607 -3.67 5.46 -1.46
C VAL A 607 -3.94 5.24 -2.95
N THR A 608 -5.21 5.00 -3.31
CA THR A 608 -5.65 4.74 -4.69
C THR A 608 -6.39 5.91 -5.32
N VAL A 609 -6.42 7.04 -4.63
CA VAL A 609 -6.99 8.31 -5.08
C VAL A 609 -5.93 9.39 -4.90
N GLU A 610 -6.04 10.44 -5.69
CA GLU A 610 -5.23 11.64 -5.57
C GLU A 610 -5.85 12.63 -4.59
#